data_1218313d5c34f212845ab98a4fcb482a
#
_entry.id   1218313d5c34f212845ab98a4fcb482a
#
_cell.length_a   1.000
_cell.length_b   1.000
_cell.length_c   1.000
_cell.angle_alpha   90.00
_cell.angle_beta   90.00
_cell.angle_gamma   90.00
#
_symmetry.space_group_name_H-M   'P 1'
#
loop_
_entity.id
_entity.type
_entity.pdbx_description
1 polymer ?
#
loop_
_entity_poly.entity_id
_entity_poly.type
_entity_poly.pdbx_seq_one_letter_code
_entity_poly.pdbx_strand_id
1 'polypeptide(L)'
;MKSTRQKREAQCASLICPDCGAKLILQNKPAGWHGGSKFVYLCQNWPRCRGLLSAHPDGRPCGKPADAYTRNARKIVHELFDPLWRNGKSKPRQKARIDAYSWLSAHCGIPKKECHISMMDLPQLRQVWRVIKQNSPTPESIEEWVNASKGSRND
;
A
#
# COMPACT_ATOMS: atom_id res chain seq x y z
N MET A 1 -13.07 -0.06 27.43
CA MET A 1 -12.15 0.04 26.24
C MET A 1 -11.52 -1.33 26.00
N LYS A 2 -11.59 -1.84 24.77
CA LYS A 2 -10.90 -3.09 24.41
C LYS A 2 -9.40 -2.87 24.41
N SER A 3 -8.62 -3.78 24.99
CA SER A 3 -7.16 -3.70 24.99
C SER A 3 -6.61 -3.73 23.55
N THR A 4 -5.38 -3.24 23.34
CA THR A 4 -4.72 -3.27 22.02
C THR A 4 -4.63 -4.70 21.46
N ARG A 5 -4.48 -5.70 22.32
CA ARG A 5 -4.49 -7.13 21.98
C ARG A 5 -5.87 -7.59 21.48
N GLN A 6 -6.96 -7.21 22.16
CA GLN A 6 -8.33 -7.56 21.76
C GLN A 6 -8.75 -6.88 20.43
N LYS A 7 -8.26 -5.66 20.17
CA LYS A 7 -8.44 -5.00 18.87
C LYS A 7 -7.69 -5.71 17.75
N ARG A 8 -6.48 -6.23 18.01
CA ARG A 8 -5.69 -7.03 17.06
C ARG A 8 -6.36 -8.35 16.75
N GLU A 9 -6.81 -9.08 17.77
CA GLU A 9 -7.51 -10.36 17.61
C GLU A 9 -8.81 -10.20 16.83
N ALA A 10 -9.57 -9.12 17.05
CA ALA A 10 -10.78 -8.82 16.31
C ALA A 10 -10.51 -8.45 14.83
N GLN A 11 -9.41 -7.75 14.54
CA GLN A 11 -8.99 -7.46 13.15
C GLN A 11 -8.48 -8.73 12.44
N CYS A 12 -7.77 -9.62 13.15
CA CYS A 12 -7.30 -10.88 12.60
C CYS A 12 -8.45 -11.88 12.34
N ALA A 13 -9.49 -11.85 13.17
CA ALA A 13 -10.63 -12.78 13.05
C ALA A 13 -11.47 -12.60 11.79
N SER A 14 -11.32 -11.49 11.06
CA SER A 14 -12.14 -11.12 9.91
C SER A 14 -11.42 -11.13 8.56
N LEU A 15 -10.12 -11.48 8.51
CA LEU A 15 -9.37 -11.51 7.27
C LEU A 15 -9.64 -12.79 6.49
N ILE A 16 -10.31 -12.65 5.36
CA ILE A 16 -10.69 -13.75 4.47
C ILE A 16 -9.84 -13.69 3.20
N CYS A 17 -9.35 -14.84 2.78
CA CYS A 17 -8.62 -14.98 1.52
C CYS A 17 -9.57 -14.82 0.32
N PRO A 18 -9.38 -13.82 -0.54
CA PRO A 18 -10.26 -13.62 -1.70
C PRO A 18 -10.13 -14.71 -2.76
N ASP A 19 -9.02 -15.48 -2.76
CA ASP A 19 -8.78 -16.53 -3.74
C ASP A 19 -9.59 -17.81 -3.45
N CYS A 20 -9.81 -18.15 -2.16
CA CYS A 20 -10.46 -19.42 -1.80
C CYS A 20 -11.50 -19.33 -0.67
N GLY A 21 -11.69 -18.16 -0.07
CA GLY A 21 -12.66 -17.96 1.02
C GLY A 21 -12.23 -18.46 2.40
N ALA A 22 -11.03 -19.05 2.54
CA ALA A 22 -10.50 -19.47 3.83
C ALA A 22 -9.93 -18.28 4.63
N LYS A 23 -9.63 -18.47 5.91
CA LYS A 23 -9.02 -17.42 6.74
C LYS A 23 -7.57 -17.16 6.36
N LEU A 24 -7.15 -15.90 6.49
CA LEU A 24 -5.75 -15.51 6.49
C LEU A 24 -5.21 -15.53 7.92
N ILE A 25 -4.16 -16.29 8.16
CA ILE A 25 -3.59 -16.54 9.49
C ILE A 25 -2.25 -15.84 9.63
N LEU A 26 -2.11 -15.03 10.70
CA LEU A 26 -0.83 -14.38 11.03
C LEU A 26 0.18 -15.42 11.52
N GLN A 27 1.35 -15.41 10.92
CA GLN A 27 2.45 -16.27 11.31
C GLN A 27 3.81 -15.68 10.95
N ASN A 28 4.88 -16.31 11.42
CA ASN A 28 6.22 -15.97 10.99
C ASN A 28 6.39 -16.30 9.51
N LYS A 29 7.15 -15.47 8.82
CA LYS A 29 7.51 -15.76 7.42
C LYS A 29 8.20 -17.12 7.32
N PRO A 30 7.89 -17.89 6.27
CA PRO A 30 8.63 -19.11 5.95
C PRO A 30 10.13 -18.85 5.79
N ALA A 31 10.94 -19.86 6.08
CA ALA A 31 12.40 -19.79 5.87
C ALA A 31 12.72 -19.42 4.41
N GLY A 32 13.71 -18.56 4.23
CA GLY A 32 14.11 -18.07 2.90
C GLY A 32 13.33 -16.86 2.39
N TRP A 33 12.29 -16.40 3.08
CA TRP A 33 11.59 -15.18 2.74
C TRP A 33 12.25 -13.97 3.38
N HIS A 34 12.69 -13.02 2.54
CA HIS A 34 13.44 -11.84 2.96
C HIS A 34 12.63 -10.54 2.78
N GLY A 35 13.10 -9.49 3.45
CA GLY A 35 12.53 -8.14 3.38
C GLY A 35 11.29 -7.92 4.22
N GLY A 36 11.05 -6.68 4.61
CA GLY A 36 9.91 -6.26 5.41
C GLY A 36 9.86 -6.86 6.82
N SER A 37 8.66 -6.95 7.39
CA SER A 37 8.42 -7.55 8.70
C SER A 37 8.69 -9.06 8.71
N LYS A 38 9.00 -9.60 9.89
CA LYS A 38 9.08 -11.06 10.13
C LYS A 38 7.73 -11.78 10.06
N PHE A 39 6.62 -11.04 10.07
CA PHE A 39 5.27 -11.59 10.05
C PHE A 39 4.62 -11.49 8.67
N VAL A 40 3.71 -12.42 8.40
CA VAL A 40 2.87 -12.45 7.20
C VAL A 40 1.54 -13.14 7.54
N TYR A 41 0.47 -12.72 6.89
CA TYR A 41 -0.78 -13.47 6.86
C TYR A 41 -0.74 -14.44 5.68
N LEU A 42 -0.86 -15.73 5.93
CA LEU A 42 -0.99 -16.75 4.89
C LEU A 42 -2.38 -17.37 4.92
N CYS A 43 -2.89 -17.74 3.77
CA CYS A 43 -4.12 -18.50 3.67
C CYS A 43 -4.02 -19.80 4.45
N GLN A 44 -5.07 -20.15 5.17
CA GLN A 44 -5.16 -21.40 5.92
C GLN A 44 -4.92 -22.63 5.03
N ASN A 45 -5.22 -22.53 3.74
CA ASN A 45 -5.01 -23.58 2.75
C ASN A 45 -3.61 -23.54 2.08
N TRP A 46 -2.67 -22.76 2.64
CA TRP A 46 -1.30 -22.73 2.14
C TRP A 46 -0.65 -24.13 2.26
N PRO A 47 0.11 -24.62 1.26
CA PRO A 47 0.51 -23.93 0.01
C PRO A 47 -0.42 -24.15 -1.19
N ARG A 48 -1.54 -24.85 -1.04
CA ARG A 48 -2.50 -25.08 -2.14
C ARG A 48 -3.08 -23.76 -2.63
N CYS A 49 -3.52 -22.90 -1.73
CA CYS A 49 -3.89 -21.53 -2.02
C CYS A 49 -2.72 -20.60 -1.65
N ARG A 50 -2.30 -19.77 -2.60
CA ARG A 50 -1.19 -18.84 -2.44
C ARG A 50 -1.62 -17.46 -1.90
N GLY A 51 -2.81 -17.37 -1.32
CA GLY A 51 -3.32 -16.15 -0.69
C GLY A 51 -2.40 -15.68 0.44
N LEU A 52 -2.01 -14.42 0.40
CA LEU A 52 -1.16 -13.80 1.42
C LEU A 52 -1.45 -12.31 1.57
N LEU A 53 -1.10 -11.77 2.72
CA LEU A 53 -1.12 -10.34 3.00
C LEU A 53 0.06 -9.99 3.91
N SER A 54 0.79 -8.95 3.55
CA SER A 54 1.90 -8.48 4.39
C SER A 54 1.42 -7.99 5.75
N ALA A 55 2.26 -8.09 6.75
CA ALA A 55 2.00 -7.60 8.09
C ALA A 55 3.08 -6.61 8.53
N HIS A 56 2.68 -5.65 9.38
CA HIS A 56 3.60 -4.78 10.09
C HIS A 56 4.36 -5.54 11.20
N PRO A 57 5.47 -4.98 11.74
CA PRO A 57 6.20 -5.61 12.84
C PRO A 57 5.36 -5.87 14.10
N ASP A 58 4.28 -5.12 14.29
CA ASP A 58 3.33 -5.30 15.39
C ASP A 58 2.19 -6.29 15.10
N GLY A 59 2.21 -6.93 13.91
CA GLY A 59 1.24 -7.92 13.48
C GLY A 59 -0.01 -7.35 12.80
N ARG A 60 -0.15 -6.03 12.67
CA ARG A 60 -1.27 -5.44 11.91
C ARG A 60 -1.15 -5.74 10.42
N PRO A 61 -2.27 -5.94 9.71
CA PRO A 61 -2.23 -6.15 8.27
C PRO A 61 -1.76 -4.89 7.54
N CYS A 62 -0.95 -5.06 6.49
CA CYS A 62 -0.53 -4.00 5.59
C CYS A 62 -1.55 -3.86 4.44
N GLY A 63 -2.67 -3.20 4.69
CA GLY A 63 -3.68 -2.98 3.68
C GLY A 63 -4.83 -3.98 3.73
N LYS A 64 -5.53 -4.14 2.61
CA LYS A 64 -6.68 -5.04 2.45
C LYS A 64 -6.28 -6.34 1.77
N PRO A 65 -6.87 -7.48 2.16
CA PRO A 65 -6.75 -8.71 1.40
C PRO A 65 -7.11 -8.49 -0.07
N ALA A 66 -6.39 -9.14 -0.96
CA ALA A 66 -6.59 -9.03 -2.39
C ALA A 66 -6.35 -10.37 -3.07
N ASP A 67 -7.08 -10.63 -4.17
CA ASP A 67 -6.85 -11.78 -5.02
C ASP A 67 -5.49 -11.70 -5.75
N ALA A 68 -5.10 -12.78 -6.41
CA ALA A 68 -3.81 -12.86 -7.09
C ALA A 68 -3.63 -11.76 -8.15
N TYR A 69 -4.68 -11.44 -8.90
CA TYR A 69 -4.63 -10.38 -9.93
C TYR A 69 -4.41 -9.00 -9.29
N THR A 70 -5.15 -8.68 -8.25
CA THR A 70 -5.03 -7.40 -7.54
C THR A 70 -3.67 -7.27 -6.84
N ARG A 71 -3.16 -8.36 -6.23
CA ARG A 71 -1.81 -8.37 -5.64
C ARG A 71 -0.74 -8.09 -6.69
N ASN A 72 -0.84 -8.72 -7.87
CA ASN A 72 0.09 -8.47 -8.97
C ASN A 72 -0.01 -7.03 -9.48
N ALA A 73 -1.22 -6.50 -9.64
CA ALA A 73 -1.43 -5.11 -10.03
C ALA A 73 -0.85 -4.13 -9.00
N ARG A 74 -1.00 -4.39 -7.70
CA ARG A 74 -0.37 -3.59 -6.63
C ARG A 74 1.15 -3.60 -6.75
N LYS A 75 1.76 -4.75 -7.03
CA LYS A 75 3.20 -4.85 -7.26
C LYS A 75 3.65 -3.99 -8.43
N ILE A 76 3.00 -4.11 -9.58
CA ILE A 76 3.30 -3.33 -10.78
C ILE A 76 3.20 -1.82 -10.52
N VAL A 77 2.14 -1.40 -9.83
CA VAL A 77 1.94 0.02 -9.48
C VAL A 77 2.99 0.50 -8.49
N HIS A 78 3.38 -0.31 -7.49
CA HIS A 78 4.48 0.02 -6.58
C HIS A 78 5.81 0.18 -7.31
N GLU A 79 6.14 -0.72 -8.22
CA GLU A 79 7.37 -0.63 -9.04
C GLU A 79 7.42 0.66 -9.86
N LEU A 80 6.27 1.17 -10.29
CA LEU A 80 6.16 2.42 -11.04
C LEU A 80 6.17 3.66 -10.14
N PHE A 81 5.53 3.58 -8.98
CA PHE A 81 5.31 4.71 -8.08
C PHE A 81 6.43 4.93 -7.06
N ASP A 82 6.96 3.86 -6.47
CA ASP A 82 7.92 3.97 -5.37
C ASP A 82 9.22 4.72 -5.74
N PRO A 83 9.77 4.63 -6.97
CA PRO A 83 10.93 5.44 -7.36
C PRO A 83 10.71 6.95 -7.24
N LEU A 84 9.45 7.42 -7.34
CA LEU A 84 9.11 8.84 -7.27
C LEU A 84 9.43 9.47 -5.90
N TRP A 85 9.46 8.68 -4.84
CA TRP A 85 9.79 9.17 -3.51
C TRP A 85 11.07 8.53 -2.92
N ARG A 86 11.49 7.37 -3.42
CA ARG A 86 12.73 6.72 -2.98
C ARG A 86 13.98 7.34 -3.57
N ASN A 87 13.91 7.81 -4.81
CA ASN A 87 15.05 8.30 -5.58
C ASN A 87 15.29 9.81 -5.44
N GLY A 88 14.36 10.56 -4.86
CA GLY A 88 14.54 11.99 -4.57
C GLY A 88 15.58 12.22 -3.48
N LYS A 89 16.42 13.24 -3.67
CA LYS A 89 17.54 13.58 -2.77
C LYS A 89 17.30 14.85 -1.94
N SER A 90 16.29 15.64 -2.29
CA SER A 90 16.06 16.99 -1.74
C SER A 90 15.44 17.02 -0.36
N LYS A 91 14.86 15.91 0.10
CA LYS A 91 14.16 15.85 1.39
C LYS A 91 14.18 14.44 2.01
N PRO A 92 13.90 14.33 3.34
CA PRO A 92 13.77 13.04 3.99
C PRO A 92 12.76 12.13 3.29
N ARG A 93 13.09 10.83 3.17
CA ARG A 93 12.30 9.83 2.46
C ARG A 93 10.83 9.79 2.90
N GLN A 94 10.56 9.91 4.21
CA GLN A 94 9.20 9.91 4.74
C GLN A 94 8.38 11.10 4.22
N LYS A 95 8.99 12.30 4.16
CA LYS A 95 8.35 13.49 3.62
C LYS A 95 8.11 13.37 2.12
N ALA A 96 9.11 12.89 1.38
CA ALA A 96 8.98 12.63 -0.06
C ALA A 96 7.83 11.65 -0.35
N ARG A 97 7.67 10.60 0.47
CA ARG A 97 6.57 9.64 0.35
C ARG A 97 5.21 10.29 0.59
N ILE A 98 5.08 11.13 1.62
CA ILE A 98 3.83 11.88 1.90
C ILE A 98 3.50 12.80 0.74
N ASP A 99 4.46 13.52 0.20
CA ASP A 99 4.30 14.43 -0.94
C ASP A 99 3.86 13.67 -2.21
N ALA A 100 4.47 12.53 -2.49
CA ALA A 100 4.11 11.68 -3.63
C ALA A 100 2.68 11.17 -3.52
N TYR A 101 2.25 10.68 -2.37
CA TYR A 101 0.86 10.26 -2.14
C TYR A 101 -0.13 11.44 -2.17
N SER A 102 0.27 12.63 -1.75
CA SER A 102 -0.55 13.84 -1.88
C SER A 102 -0.76 14.23 -3.36
N TRP A 103 0.30 14.14 -4.16
CA TRP A 103 0.22 14.33 -5.61
C TRP A 103 -0.72 13.30 -6.25
N LEU A 104 -0.54 12.02 -5.90
CA LEU A 104 -1.34 10.92 -6.42
C LEU A 104 -2.83 11.07 -6.06
N SER A 105 -3.12 11.40 -4.81
CA SER A 105 -4.48 11.67 -4.32
C SER A 105 -5.17 12.76 -5.14
N ALA A 106 -4.49 13.88 -5.37
CA ALA A 106 -5.04 15.01 -6.13
C ALA A 106 -5.29 14.65 -7.60
N HIS A 107 -4.37 13.95 -8.25
CA HIS A 107 -4.47 13.63 -9.68
C HIS A 107 -5.41 12.45 -9.96
N CYS A 108 -5.64 11.56 -8.99
CA CYS A 108 -6.58 10.45 -9.12
C CYS A 108 -7.97 10.74 -8.54
N GLY A 109 -8.15 11.84 -7.81
CA GLY A 109 -9.40 12.12 -7.11
C GLY A 109 -9.72 11.14 -5.98
N ILE A 110 -8.71 10.46 -5.43
CA ILE A 110 -8.86 9.52 -4.31
C ILE A 110 -8.54 10.26 -3.01
N PRO A 111 -9.42 10.23 -1.98
CA PRO A 111 -9.15 10.87 -0.70
C PRO A 111 -7.82 10.42 -0.09
N LYS A 112 -7.04 11.34 0.49
CA LYS A 112 -5.71 11.04 1.05
C LYS A 112 -5.67 9.84 1.99
N LYS A 113 -6.68 9.71 2.86
CA LYS A 113 -6.80 8.60 3.82
C LYS A 113 -7.00 7.23 3.16
N GLU A 114 -7.47 7.22 1.91
CA GLU A 114 -7.74 6.02 1.12
C GLU A 114 -6.67 5.82 0.03
N CYS A 115 -5.84 6.83 -0.22
CA CYS A 115 -4.82 6.81 -1.26
C CYS A 115 -3.56 6.08 -0.80
N HIS A 116 -3.68 4.77 -0.64
CA HIS A 116 -2.57 3.85 -0.37
C HIS A 116 -2.69 2.65 -1.29
N ILE A 117 -1.63 2.33 -2.04
CA ILE A 117 -1.66 1.25 -3.04
C ILE A 117 -2.10 -0.09 -2.43
N SER A 118 -1.69 -0.37 -1.19
CA SER A 118 -2.10 -1.59 -0.46
C SER A 118 -3.59 -1.67 -0.09
N MET A 119 -4.33 -0.56 -0.23
CA MET A 119 -5.75 -0.46 0.05
C MET A 119 -6.60 -0.43 -1.23
N MET A 120 -5.97 -0.26 -2.39
CA MET A 120 -6.66 -0.08 -3.66
C MET A 120 -7.17 -1.38 -4.24
N ASP A 121 -8.35 -1.29 -4.86
CA ASP A 121 -8.90 -2.33 -5.73
C ASP A 121 -8.34 -2.23 -7.16
N LEU A 122 -8.70 -3.17 -8.01
CA LEU A 122 -8.19 -3.24 -9.37
C LEU A 122 -8.57 -2.03 -10.24
N PRO A 123 -9.81 -1.48 -10.21
CA PRO A 123 -10.15 -0.25 -10.91
C PRO A 123 -9.30 0.96 -10.49
N GLN A 124 -9.08 1.14 -9.18
CA GLN A 124 -8.25 2.22 -8.65
C GLN A 124 -6.78 2.07 -9.07
N LEU A 125 -6.24 0.86 -9.05
CA LEU A 125 -4.88 0.58 -9.50
C LEU A 125 -4.68 0.86 -11.00
N ARG A 126 -5.67 0.54 -11.82
CA ARG A 126 -5.67 0.90 -13.26
C ARG A 126 -5.69 2.41 -13.47
N GLN A 127 -6.48 3.14 -12.67
CA GLN A 127 -6.52 4.59 -12.73
C GLN A 127 -5.18 5.19 -12.33
N VAL A 128 -4.58 4.75 -11.23
CA VAL A 128 -3.25 5.20 -10.77
C VAL A 128 -2.19 4.96 -11.84
N TRP A 129 -2.17 3.76 -12.42
CA TRP A 129 -1.25 3.43 -13.49
C TRP A 129 -1.37 4.39 -14.69
N ARG A 130 -2.61 4.68 -15.14
CA ARG A 130 -2.85 5.63 -16.24
C ARG A 130 -2.37 7.03 -15.89
N VAL A 131 -2.70 7.52 -14.71
CA VAL A 131 -2.32 8.87 -14.25
C VAL A 131 -0.80 9.01 -14.21
N ILE A 132 -0.07 8.03 -13.69
CA ILE A 132 1.39 8.07 -13.66
C ILE A 132 1.96 8.03 -15.08
N LYS A 133 1.44 7.18 -15.96
CA LYS A 133 1.90 7.08 -17.35
C LYS A 133 1.63 8.36 -18.17
N GLN A 134 0.48 8.97 -17.99
CA GLN A 134 0.11 10.19 -18.71
C GLN A 134 0.89 11.43 -18.25
N ASN A 135 1.16 11.52 -16.95
CA ASN A 135 1.85 12.69 -16.38
C ASN A 135 3.38 12.53 -16.32
N SER A 136 3.88 11.28 -16.39
CA SER A 136 5.31 10.97 -16.28
C SER A 136 6.01 11.75 -15.14
N PRO A 137 5.48 11.70 -13.89
CA PRO A 137 6.01 12.51 -12.81
C PRO A 137 7.44 12.12 -12.46
N THR A 138 8.20 13.09 -11.95
CA THR A 138 9.52 12.90 -11.36
C THR A 138 9.51 13.36 -9.91
N PRO A 139 10.50 12.98 -9.07
CA PRO A 139 10.61 13.53 -7.72
C PRO A 139 10.59 15.05 -7.69
N GLU A 140 11.24 15.70 -8.65
CA GLU A 140 11.35 17.16 -8.78
C GLU A 140 9.99 17.78 -9.16
N SER A 141 9.29 17.23 -10.14
CA SER A 141 7.98 17.74 -10.55
C SER A 141 6.92 17.60 -9.46
N ILE A 142 7.00 16.55 -8.64
CA ILE A 142 6.13 16.39 -7.47
C ILE A 142 6.43 17.46 -6.42
N GLU A 143 7.71 17.75 -6.17
CA GLU A 143 8.12 18.81 -5.24
C GLU A 143 7.65 20.20 -5.70
N GLU A 144 7.80 20.52 -6.97
CA GLU A 144 7.30 21.76 -7.57
C GLU A 144 5.78 21.88 -7.40
N TRP A 145 5.04 20.81 -7.70
CA TRP A 145 3.59 20.77 -7.53
C TRP A 145 3.17 21.00 -6.07
N VAL A 146 3.85 20.37 -5.11
CA VAL A 146 3.56 20.54 -3.68
C VAL A 146 3.81 21.98 -3.23
N ASN A 147 4.90 22.59 -3.68
CA ASN A 147 5.25 23.98 -3.32
C ASN A 147 4.22 24.98 -3.92
N ALA A 148 3.82 24.79 -5.17
CA ALA A 148 2.77 25.59 -5.81
C ALA A 148 1.43 25.48 -5.07
N SER A 149 1.05 24.28 -4.65
CA SER A 149 -0.20 24.01 -3.93
C SER A 149 -0.23 24.64 -2.51
N LYS A 150 0.93 24.90 -1.90
CA LYS A 150 1.03 25.60 -0.60
C LYS A 150 0.92 27.12 -0.78
N GLY A 151 1.47 27.67 -1.84
CA GLY A 151 1.40 29.10 -2.16
C GLY A 151 -0.03 29.59 -2.38
N SER A 152 -0.89 28.78 -2.98
CA SER A 152 -2.29 29.12 -3.26
C SER A 152 -3.22 29.17 -2.04
N ARG A 153 -2.75 28.81 -0.84
CA ARG A 153 -3.57 28.82 0.40
C ARG A 153 -3.37 30.06 1.26
N ASN A 154 -2.49 30.97 0.86
CA ASN A 154 -2.15 32.18 1.62
C ASN A 154 -2.76 33.46 1.01
N ASP A 155 -3.70 33.35 0.07
CA ASP A 155 -4.47 34.46 -0.52
C ASP A 155 -5.93 34.45 -0.04
#